data_e9ef5eab274bfc30bdc53d7076816188
#
_entry.id   e9ef5eab274bfc30bdc53d7076816188
#
_cell.length_a   1.000
_cell.length_b   1.000
_cell.length_c   1.000
_cell.angle_alpha   90.00
_cell.angle_beta   90.00
_cell.angle_gamma   90.00
#
_symmetry.space_group_name_H-M   'P 1'
#
loop_
_entity.id
_entity.type
_entity.pdbx_description
1 polymer ?
#
loop_
_entity_poly.entity_id
_entity_poly.type
_entity_poly.pdbx_seq_one_letter_code
_entity_poly.pdbx_strand_id
1 'polypeptide(L)'
;QVRRFALRKGDFVKGQTRPPASNEKYPALLRVDEINAMSPDAIMKDLGADVLRLWVAAEDYRGDVKLSKEILSHLVEAYRRVRNTARFLLGNLGGFDPQRDTVPYAELPELDRWALDRLARVVQRARDGYESYEFHAVYHLLNNFCAVDMSALYLDVVKDRAYCSAPDDRGRRAAQ
;
A
#
# COMPACT_ATOMS: atom_id res chain seq x y z
N GLN A 1 27.80 6.05 -12.90
CA GLN A 1 27.27 7.05 -13.87
C GLN A 1 26.02 6.45 -14.51
N VAL A 2 24.86 6.80 -14.01
CA VAL A 2 23.58 6.47 -14.66
C VAL A 2 23.48 7.34 -15.91
N ARG A 3 23.75 6.77 -17.08
CA ARG A 3 23.47 7.46 -18.34
C ARG A 3 21.96 7.54 -18.50
N ARG A 4 21.39 8.73 -18.35
CA ARG A 4 20.00 9.03 -18.73
C ARG A 4 19.92 8.95 -20.26
N PHE A 5 19.45 7.86 -20.78
CA PHE A 5 19.03 7.77 -22.18
C PHE A 5 17.62 8.36 -22.28
N ALA A 6 17.50 9.58 -22.78
CA ALA A 6 16.22 10.10 -23.24
C ALA A 6 15.92 9.44 -24.59
N LEU A 7 15.18 8.33 -24.58
CA LEU A 7 14.71 7.67 -25.80
C LEU A 7 13.64 8.55 -26.45
N ARG A 8 13.76 8.78 -27.77
CA ARG A 8 12.77 9.50 -28.57
C ARG A 8 11.92 8.48 -29.33
N LYS A 9 10.68 8.87 -29.66
CA LYS A 9 9.82 8.03 -30.51
C LYS A 9 10.54 7.70 -31.83
N GLY A 10 10.66 6.41 -32.13
CA GLY A 10 11.37 5.90 -33.29
C GLY A 10 12.81 5.42 -33.01
N ASP A 11 13.37 5.67 -31.81
CA ASP A 11 14.65 5.10 -31.41
C ASP A 11 14.54 3.59 -31.23
N PHE A 12 15.65 2.89 -31.38
CA PHE A 12 15.74 1.46 -31.17
C PHE A 12 16.48 1.16 -29.88
N VAL A 13 15.97 0.19 -29.09
CA VAL A 13 16.63 -0.33 -27.91
C VAL A 13 16.93 -1.80 -28.08
N LYS A 14 18.04 -2.24 -27.47
CA LYS A 14 18.41 -3.66 -27.47
C LYS A 14 17.44 -4.41 -26.58
N GLY A 15 16.53 -5.19 -27.16
CA GLY A 15 15.58 -6.03 -26.41
C GLY A 15 16.21 -7.32 -25.94
N GLN A 16 15.89 -7.73 -24.69
CA GLN A 16 16.33 -9.02 -24.14
C GLN A 16 15.28 -10.14 -24.27
N THR A 17 14.14 -9.89 -24.87
CA THR A 17 12.95 -10.74 -24.68
C THR A 17 12.71 -11.77 -25.77
N ARG A 18 13.56 -11.87 -26.79
CA ARG A 18 13.45 -12.93 -27.80
C ARG A 18 14.81 -13.56 -28.06
N PRO A 19 14.96 -14.89 -27.88
CA PRO A 19 16.15 -15.56 -28.38
C PRO A 19 16.24 -15.30 -29.89
N PRO A 20 17.42 -14.96 -30.43
CA PRO A 20 17.58 -14.76 -31.86
C PRO A 20 17.13 -16.01 -32.59
N ALA A 21 16.37 -15.84 -33.66
CA ALA A 21 16.17 -16.92 -34.61
C ALA A 21 17.55 -17.41 -35.03
N SER A 22 17.72 -18.71 -35.22
CA SER A 22 19.01 -19.40 -35.36
C SER A 22 19.98 -18.83 -36.42
N ASN A 23 19.56 -17.85 -37.20
CA ASN A 23 20.32 -17.18 -38.28
C ASN A 23 20.55 -15.68 -38.05
N GLU A 24 20.10 -15.12 -36.93
CA GLU A 24 20.28 -13.68 -36.66
C GLU A 24 21.55 -13.43 -35.82
N LYS A 25 22.45 -12.67 -36.41
CA LYS A 25 23.77 -12.33 -35.85
C LYS A 25 23.69 -11.30 -34.70
N TYR A 26 22.51 -10.65 -34.50
CA TYR A 26 22.30 -9.62 -33.49
C TYR A 26 20.95 -9.77 -32.79
N PRO A 27 20.84 -9.45 -31.51
CA PRO A 27 19.55 -9.45 -30.83
C PRO A 27 18.60 -8.46 -31.48
N ALA A 28 17.33 -8.84 -31.59
CA ALA A 28 16.30 -7.98 -32.15
C ALA A 28 16.27 -6.61 -31.44
N LEU A 29 16.25 -5.55 -32.22
CA LEU A 29 16.05 -4.19 -31.70
C LEU A 29 14.55 -3.91 -31.68
N LEU A 30 14.04 -3.51 -30.54
CA LEU A 30 12.66 -3.06 -30.38
C LEU A 30 12.58 -1.55 -30.66
N ARG A 31 11.56 -1.13 -31.39
CA ARG A 31 11.26 0.29 -31.56
C ARG A 31 10.65 0.85 -30.28
N VAL A 32 10.91 2.13 -29.98
CA VAL A 32 10.40 2.80 -28.79
C VAL A 32 8.87 2.88 -28.75
N ASP A 33 8.22 2.90 -29.90
CA ASP A 33 6.76 2.87 -30.04
C ASP A 33 6.15 1.48 -29.74
N GLU A 34 6.95 0.41 -29.76
CA GLU A 34 6.56 -0.94 -29.36
C GLU A 34 6.80 -1.19 -27.87
N ILE A 35 7.60 -0.32 -27.23
CA ILE A 35 7.78 -0.35 -25.79
C ILE A 35 6.58 0.35 -25.16
N ASN A 36 5.86 -0.38 -24.33
CA ASN A 36 4.72 0.15 -23.58
C ASN A 36 5.23 1.09 -22.47
N ALA A 37 5.84 2.21 -22.85
CA ALA A 37 6.41 3.20 -21.96
C ALA A 37 5.27 4.03 -21.36
N MET A 38 4.80 3.64 -20.18
CA MET A 38 3.90 4.47 -19.38
C MET A 38 4.72 5.62 -18.79
N SER A 39 4.47 6.85 -19.25
CA SER A 39 5.13 8.01 -18.65
C SER A 39 4.58 8.27 -17.23
N PRO A 40 5.41 8.71 -16.28
CA PRO A 40 4.95 9.12 -14.95
C PRO A 40 3.83 10.15 -15.01
N ASP A 41 3.88 11.11 -15.95
CA ASP A 41 2.88 12.15 -16.11
C ASP A 41 1.52 11.58 -16.50
N ALA A 42 1.47 10.56 -17.38
CA ALA A 42 0.23 9.89 -17.74
C ALA A 42 -0.37 9.15 -16.55
N ILE A 43 0.46 8.44 -15.77
CA ILE A 43 0.02 7.73 -14.55
C ILE A 43 -0.52 8.73 -13.51
N MET A 44 0.19 9.83 -13.28
CA MET A 44 -0.24 10.86 -12.32
C MET A 44 -1.55 11.51 -12.73
N LYS A 45 -1.76 11.74 -14.03
CA LYS A 45 -3.00 12.32 -14.56
C LYS A 45 -4.19 11.38 -14.39
N ASP A 46 -3.99 10.08 -14.63
CA ASP A 46 -5.07 9.09 -14.64
C ASP A 46 -5.37 8.53 -13.23
N LEU A 47 -4.33 8.24 -12.44
CA LEU A 47 -4.44 7.52 -11.17
C LEU A 47 -4.05 8.37 -9.95
N GLY A 48 -3.43 9.53 -10.17
CA GLY A 48 -2.92 10.40 -9.12
C GLY A 48 -1.47 10.08 -8.71
N ALA A 49 -0.82 11.08 -8.13
CA ALA A 49 0.58 10.98 -7.72
C ALA A 49 0.82 9.97 -6.58
N ASP A 50 -0.18 9.75 -5.72
CA ASP A 50 -0.04 8.83 -4.59
C ASP A 50 0.04 7.37 -5.03
N VAL A 51 -0.66 6.99 -6.10
CA VAL A 51 -0.57 5.63 -6.66
C VAL A 51 0.82 5.40 -7.25
N LEU A 52 1.39 6.40 -7.94
CA LEU A 52 2.74 6.32 -8.47
C LEU A 52 3.79 6.19 -7.35
N ARG A 53 3.67 6.99 -6.28
CA ARG A 53 4.54 6.90 -5.09
C ARG A 53 4.43 5.53 -4.42
N LEU A 54 3.20 5.03 -4.30
CA LEU A 54 2.96 3.72 -3.70
C LEU A 54 3.57 2.60 -4.54
N TRP A 55 3.51 2.69 -5.89
CA TRP A 55 4.18 1.75 -6.76
C TRP A 55 5.69 1.73 -6.52
N VAL A 56 6.34 2.89 -6.48
CA VAL A 56 7.78 2.99 -6.20
C VAL A 56 8.14 2.36 -4.85
N ALA A 57 7.31 2.57 -3.83
CA ALA A 57 7.52 2.00 -2.50
C ALA A 57 7.21 0.49 -2.42
N ALA A 58 6.31 -0.02 -3.29
CA ALA A 58 5.89 -1.41 -3.28
C ALA A 58 6.86 -2.35 -4.01
N GLU A 59 7.72 -1.81 -4.86
CA GLU A 59 8.68 -2.60 -5.64
C GLU A 59 10.01 -2.78 -4.88
N ASP A 60 10.62 -3.96 -5.03
CA ASP A 60 11.99 -4.17 -4.56
C ASP A 60 12.98 -3.57 -5.58
N TYR A 61 13.49 -2.39 -5.25
CA TYR A 61 14.41 -1.64 -6.10
C TYR A 61 15.77 -2.33 -6.34
N ARG A 62 16.06 -3.44 -5.65
CA ARG A 62 17.27 -4.26 -5.85
C ARG A 62 17.17 -5.18 -7.07
N GLY A 63 15.98 -5.37 -7.59
CA GLY A 63 15.69 -6.18 -8.77
C GLY A 63 15.20 -5.35 -9.95
N ASP A 64 14.80 -6.06 -11.02
CA ASP A 64 14.16 -5.44 -12.17
C ASP A 64 12.74 -5.00 -11.81
N VAL A 65 12.48 -3.71 -11.93
CA VAL A 65 11.17 -3.11 -11.62
C VAL A 65 10.24 -3.26 -12.83
N LYS A 66 9.09 -3.88 -12.61
CA LYS A 66 8.06 -4.10 -13.64
C LYS A 66 6.91 -3.12 -13.47
N LEU A 67 6.45 -2.58 -14.60
CA LEU A 67 5.29 -1.70 -14.63
C LEU A 67 4.32 -2.18 -15.71
N SER A 68 3.08 -2.46 -15.30
CA SER A 68 1.99 -2.79 -16.20
C SER A 68 0.68 -2.18 -15.68
N LYS A 69 -0.33 -2.11 -16.55
CA LYS A 69 -1.66 -1.64 -16.15
C LYS A 69 -2.29 -2.52 -15.06
N GLU A 70 -2.04 -3.81 -15.10
CA GLU A 70 -2.50 -4.78 -14.09
C GLU A 70 -1.86 -4.50 -12.72
N ILE A 71 -0.54 -4.28 -12.69
CA ILE A 71 0.17 -3.93 -11.45
C ILE A 71 -0.39 -2.64 -10.85
N LEU A 72 -0.58 -1.61 -11.68
CA LEU A 72 -1.18 -0.35 -11.22
C LEU A 72 -2.61 -0.52 -10.73
N SER A 73 -3.41 -1.37 -11.38
CA SER A 73 -4.77 -1.67 -10.93
C SER A 73 -4.79 -2.32 -9.53
N HIS A 74 -3.91 -3.29 -9.27
CA HIS A 74 -3.76 -3.91 -7.95
C HIS A 74 -3.31 -2.90 -6.88
N LEU A 75 -2.44 -1.98 -7.24
CA LEU A 75 -2.00 -0.91 -6.33
C LEU A 75 -3.11 0.09 -6.02
N VAL A 76 -3.93 0.45 -6.99
CA VAL A 76 -5.13 1.28 -6.76
C VAL A 76 -6.07 0.62 -5.76
N GLU A 77 -6.31 -0.69 -5.88
CA GLU A 77 -7.14 -1.42 -4.93
C GLU A 77 -6.51 -1.51 -3.52
N ALA A 78 -5.19 -1.69 -3.43
CA ALA A 78 -4.48 -1.66 -2.16
C ALA A 78 -4.56 -0.26 -1.51
N TYR A 79 -4.34 0.80 -2.28
CA TYR A 79 -4.49 2.18 -1.84
C TYR A 79 -5.90 2.46 -1.30
N ARG A 80 -6.94 2.02 -2.03
CA ARG A 80 -8.34 2.17 -1.61
C ARG A 80 -8.60 1.47 -0.27
N ARG A 81 -8.09 0.25 -0.08
CA ARG A 81 -8.24 -0.48 1.20
C ARG A 81 -7.65 0.29 2.36
N VAL A 82 -6.40 0.71 2.26
CA VAL A 82 -5.73 1.49 3.31
C VAL A 82 -6.51 2.78 3.61
N ARG A 83 -6.88 3.51 2.56
CA ARG A 83 -7.66 4.76 2.68
C ARG A 83 -9.03 4.53 3.33
N ASN A 84 -9.74 3.48 2.93
CA ASN A 84 -11.06 3.18 3.48
C ASN A 84 -10.99 2.74 4.93
N THR A 85 -9.96 1.96 5.32
CA THR A 85 -9.69 1.62 6.72
C THR A 85 -9.44 2.87 7.56
N ALA A 86 -8.56 3.76 7.11
CA ALA A 86 -8.30 5.01 7.79
C ALA A 86 -9.54 5.91 7.88
N ARG A 87 -10.33 5.99 6.80
CA ARG A 87 -11.59 6.75 6.79
C ARG A 87 -12.62 6.20 7.77
N PHE A 88 -12.72 4.87 7.87
CA PHE A 88 -13.61 4.23 8.85
C PHE A 88 -13.19 4.56 10.26
N LEU A 89 -11.90 4.39 10.59
CA LEU A 89 -11.36 4.71 11.90
C LEU A 89 -11.61 6.17 12.27
N LEU A 90 -11.24 7.11 11.41
CA LEU A 90 -11.45 8.54 11.64
C LEU A 90 -12.94 8.90 11.79
N GLY A 91 -13.81 8.27 11.01
CA GLY A 91 -15.26 8.50 11.06
C GLY A 91 -15.90 8.07 12.39
N ASN A 92 -15.26 7.12 13.10
CA ASN A 92 -15.75 6.62 14.40
C ASN A 92 -15.20 7.37 15.61
N LEU A 93 -14.27 8.32 15.42
CA LEU A 93 -13.71 9.13 16.50
C LEU A 93 -14.57 10.35 16.89
N GLY A 94 -15.78 10.47 16.33
CA GLY A 94 -16.68 11.56 16.65
C GLY A 94 -17.02 11.65 18.15
N GLY A 95 -16.70 12.78 18.78
CA GLY A 95 -16.96 13.01 20.20
C GLY A 95 -16.00 12.28 21.16
N PHE A 96 -14.91 11.68 20.66
CA PHE A 96 -13.87 11.07 21.49
C PHE A 96 -12.80 12.12 21.86
N ASP A 97 -12.57 12.26 23.15
CA ASP A 97 -11.48 13.09 23.71
C ASP A 97 -10.42 12.16 24.33
N PRO A 98 -9.20 12.08 23.76
CA PRO A 98 -8.15 11.18 24.27
C PRO A 98 -7.77 11.42 25.73
N GLN A 99 -7.95 12.63 26.25
CA GLN A 99 -7.61 12.96 27.64
C GLN A 99 -8.66 12.47 28.64
N ARG A 100 -9.92 12.39 28.20
CA ARG A 100 -11.05 12.05 29.08
C ARG A 100 -11.56 10.63 28.86
N ASP A 101 -11.62 10.21 27.59
CA ASP A 101 -12.39 9.04 27.18
C ASP A 101 -11.50 7.79 26.96
N THR A 102 -10.18 7.92 27.11
CA THR A 102 -9.25 6.79 26.97
C THR A 102 -9.51 5.74 28.07
N VAL A 103 -9.77 4.51 27.66
CA VAL A 103 -9.92 3.36 28.54
C VAL A 103 -8.54 2.77 28.86
N PRO A 104 -8.19 2.56 30.14
CA PRO A 104 -6.91 1.93 30.50
C PRO A 104 -6.75 0.55 29.85
N TYR A 105 -5.53 0.20 29.42
CA TYR A 105 -5.26 -1.04 28.70
C TYR A 105 -5.75 -2.31 29.44
N ALA A 106 -5.58 -2.36 30.76
CA ALA A 106 -6.01 -3.49 31.57
C ALA A 106 -7.55 -3.70 31.57
N GLU A 107 -8.31 -2.66 31.24
CA GLU A 107 -9.76 -2.65 31.24
C GLU A 107 -10.37 -2.79 29.84
N LEU A 108 -9.52 -2.80 28.81
CA LEU A 108 -9.96 -3.01 27.44
C LEU A 108 -10.47 -4.44 27.25
N PRO A 109 -11.54 -4.65 26.47
CA PRO A 109 -11.93 -5.96 25.97
C PRO A 109 -10.76 -6.68 25.28
N GLU A 110 -10.81 -8.01 25.30
CA GLU A 110 -9.74 -8.85 24.75
C GLU A 110 -9.45 -8.55 23.27
N LEU A 111 -10.49 -8.35 22.46
CA LEU A 111 -10.38 -8.02 21.05
C LEU A 111 -9.65 -6.68 20.82
N ASP A 112 -9.93 -5.68 21.66
CA ASP A 112 -9.28 -4.36 21.53
C ASP A 112 -7.80 -4.44 21.95
N ARG A 113 -7.47 -5.20 22.99
CA ARG A 113 -6.08 -5.51 23.36
C ARG A 113 -5.34 -6.25 22.26
N TRP A 114 -6.01 -7.23 21.63
CA TRP A 114 -5.45 -7.94 20.48
C TRP A 114 -5.15 -6.97 19.32
N ALA A 115 -6.07 -6.08 18.98
CA ALA A 115 -5.87 -5.10 17.92
C ALA A 115 -4.69 -4.16 18.19
N LEU A 116 -4.54 -3.70 19.44
CA LEU A 116 -3.40 -2.88 19.86
C LEU A 116 -2.07 -3.65 19.82
N ASP A 117 -2.04 -4.94 20.23
CA ASP A 117 -0.85 -5.78 20.09
C ASP A 117 -0.46 -5.97 18.61
N ARG A 118 -1.46 -6.22 17.74
CA ARG A 118 -1.23 -6.31 16.29
C ARG A 118 -0.65 -5.01 15.74
N LEU A 119 -1.23 -3.86 16.13
CA LEU A 119 -0.74 -2.54 15.73
C LEU A 119 0.71 -2.29 16.22
N ALA A 120 1.01 -2.62 17.45
CA ALA A 120 2.36 -2.47 18.00
C ALA A 120 3.40 -3.28 17.21
N ARG A 121 3.08 -4.51 16.83
CA ARG A 121 3.92 -5.35 15.96
C ARG A 121 4.08 -4.75 14.56
N VAL A 122 3.01 -4.20 13.99
CA VAL A 122 3.07 -3.51 12.69
C VAL A 122 3.98 -2.29 12.77
N VAL A 123 3.85 -1.47 13.81
CA VAL A 123 4.71 -0.29 14.02
C VAL A 123 6.18 -0.69 14.14
N GLN A 124 6.49 -1.73 14.93
CA GLN A 124 7.88 -2.19 15.09
C GLN A 124 8.46 -2.66 13.75
N ARG A 125 7.75 -3.56 13.06
CA ARG A 125 8.22 -4.09 11.76
C ARG A 125 8.31 -3.01 10.68
N ALA A 126 7.42 -2.01 10.71
CA ALA A 126 7.51 -0.88 9.79
C ALA A 126 8.76 -0.04 10.06
N ARG A 127 9.10 0.23 11.33
CA ARG A 127 10.34 0.92 11.71
C ARG A 127 11.56 0.15 11.22
N ASP A 128 11.62 -1.16 11.48
CA ASP A 128 12.72 -2.02 11.02
C ASP A 128 12.85 -1.97 9.49
N GLY A 129 11.72 -2.01 8.75
CA GLY A 129 11.69 -1.90 7.31
C GLY A 129 12.16 -0.53 6.78
N TYR A 130 11.86 0.56 7.48
CA TYR A 130 12.39 1.89 7.14
C TYR A 130 13.89 1.99 7.41
N GLU A 131 14.38 1.48 8.53
CA GLU A 131 15.81 1.44 8.85
C GLU A 131 16.62 0.62 7.86
N SER A 132 16.06 -0.48 7.36
CA SER A 132 16.70 -1.34 6.35
C SER A 132 16.43 -0.92 4.91
N TYR A 133 15.65 0.15 4.68
CA TYR A 133 15.21 0.59 3.35
C TYR A 133 14.40 -0.46 2.57
N GLU A 134 13.69 -1.35 3.27
CA GLU A 134 12.82 -2.38 2.68
C GLU A 134 11.37 -1.89 2.58
N PHE A 135 11.13 -0.84 1.81
CA PHE A 135 9.81 -0.18 1.71
C PHE A 135 8.72 -1.11 1.18
N HIS A 136 9.06 -2.04 0.28
CA HIS A 136 8.13 -3.06 -0.20
C HIS A 136 7.61 -3.95 0.92
N ALA A 137 8.44 -4.30 1.91
CA ALA A 137 8.02 -5.07 3.07
C ALA A 137 7.02 -4.27 3.94
N VAL A 138 7.26 -2.95 4.11
CA VAL A 138 6.34 -2.05 4.83
C VAL A 138 5.00 -1.94 4.10
N TYR A 139 5.02 -1.80 2.77
CA TYR A 139 3.81 -1.76 1.95
C TYR A 139 2.94 -3.03 2.14
N HIS A 140 3.54 -4.21 2.00
CA HIS A 140 2.83 -5.48 2.17
C HIS A 140 2.30 -5.66 3.59
N LEU A 141 3.08 -5.28 4.59
CA LEU A 141 2.69 -5.32 6.00
C LEU A 141 1.44 -4.47 6.27
N LEU A 142 1.44 -3.20 5.81
CA LEU A 142 0.32 -2.28 6.00
C LEU A 142 -0.93 -2.72 5.24
N ASN A 143 -0.77 -3.16 3.98
CA ASN A 143 -1.89 -3.65 3.19
C ASN A 143 -2.54 -4.88 3.83
N ASN A 144 -1.73 -5.83 4.33
CA ASN A 144 -2.24 -7.02 5.02
C ASN A 144 -2.93 -6.66 6.34
N PHE A 145 -2.35 -5.79 7.15
CA PHE A 145 -2.96 -5.31 8.38
C PHE A 145 -4.33 -4.67 8.13
N CYS A 146 -4.42 -3.77 7.14
CA CYS A 146 -5.68 -3.13 6.80
C CYS A 146 -6.72 -4.12 6.24
N ALA A 147 -6.30 -5.07 5.41
CA ALA A 147 -7.22 -6.00 4.75
C ALA A 147 -7.71 -7.11 5.69
N VAL A 148 -6.80 -7.72 6.43
CA VAL A 148 -7.06 -8.93 7.23
C VAL A 148 -7.36 -8.56 8.67
N ASP A 149 -6.39 -7.95 9.38
CA ASP A 149 -6.55 -7.71 10.80
C ASP A 149 -7.66 -6.67 11.08
N MET A 150 -7.67 -5.57 10.32
CA MET A 150 -8.66 -4.51 10.51
C MET A 150 -9.99 -4.82 9.81
N SER A 151 -10.01 -4.84 8.49
CA SER A 151 -11.28 -4.86 7.74
C SER A 151 -12.03 -6.18 7.86
N ALA A 152 -11.34 -7.32 7.78
CA ALA A 152 -12.00 -8.62 7.81
C ALA A 152 -12.37 -9.10 9.22
N LEU A 153 -11.73 -8.57 10.27
CA LEU A 153 -11.98 -9.02 11.64
C LEU A 153 -12.37 -7.87 12.56
N TYR A 154 -11.42 -7.02 12.93
CA TYR A 154 -11.62 -6.07 14.02
C TYR A 154 -12.77 -5.11 13.76
N LEU A 155 -12.73 -4.39 12.64
CA LEU A 155 -13.73 -3.39 12.29
C LEU A 155 -15.11 -3.99 12.06
N ASP A 156 -15.20 -5.23 11.62
CA ASP A 156 -16.47 -5.91 11.45
C ASP A 156 -17.13 -6.20 12.80
N VAL A 157 -16.37 -6.72 13.75
CA VAL A 157 -16.87 -7.08 15.09
C VAL A 157 -17.23 -5.83 15.90
N VAL A 158 -16.45 -4.75 15.81
CA VAL A 158 -16.68 -3.54 16.63
C VAL A 158 -17.81 -2.63 16.12
N LYS A 159 -18.36 -2.88 14.93
CA LYS A 159 -19.45 -2.07 14.35
C LYS A 159 -20.62 -1.89 15.32
N ASP A 160 -21.01 -2.97 15.97
CA ASP A 160 -22.14 -2.96 16.89
C ASP A 160 -21.89 -2.00 18.05
N ARG A 161 -20.73 -2.10 18.68
CA ARG A 161 -20.34 -1.18 19.76
C ARG A 161 -20.19 0.27 19.28
N ALA A 162 -19.59 0.45 18.11
CA ALA A 162 -19.34 1.78 17.56
C ALA A 162 -20.62 2.52 17.18
N TYR A 163 -21.64 1.81 16.68
CA TYR A 163 -22.85 2.43 16.13
C TYR A 163 -24.09 2.34 17.03
N CYS A 164 -24.20 1.27 17.82
CA CYS A 164 -25.42 1.00 18.58
C CYS A 164 -25.29 1.40 20.07
N SER A 165 -24.07 1.48 20.63
CA SER A 165 -23.88 1.87 22.03
C SER A 165 -24.03 3.37 22.24
N ALA A 166 -24.40 3.76 23.45
CA ALA A 166 -24.50 5.16 23.86
C ALA A 166 -23.15 5.88 23.73
N PRO A 167 -23.13 7.21 23.51
CA PRO A 167 -21.89 7.96 23.34
C PRO A 167 -20.89 7.86 24.49
N ASP A 168 -21.37 7.65 25.70
CA ASP A 168 -20.60 7.50 26.95
C ASP A 168 -20.38 6.05 27.35
N ASP A 169 -20.86 5.09 26.57
CA ASP A 169 -20.67 3.67 26.82
C ASP A 169 -19.19 3.29 26.78
N ARG A 170 -18.74 2.56 27.80
CA ARG A 170 -17.34 2.18 27.95
C ARG A 170 -16.84 1.25 26.85
N GLY A 171 -17.69 0.35 26.35
CA GLY A 171 -17.36 -0.53 25.24
C GLY A 171 -17.18 0.22 23.94
N ARG A 172 -17.99 1.28 23.72
CA ARG A 172 -17.81 2.19 22.59
C ARG A 172 -16.51 2.98 22.71
N ARG A 173 -16.21 3.54 23.90
CA ARG A 173 -14.96 4.26 24.16
C ARG A 173 -13.73 3.39 23.99
N ALA A 174 -13.81 2.12 24.38
CA ALA A 174 -12.75 1.15 24.17
C ALA A 174 -12.47 0.86 22.66
N ALA A 175 -13.52 0.92 21.82
CA ALA A 175 -13.40 0.71 20.38
C ALA A 175 -12.90 1.96 19.61
N GLN A 176 -13.02 3.13 20.20
CA GLN A 176 -12.57 4.43 19.65
C GLN A 176 -11.09 4.66 19.92
#